data_9a53beab975ebeff897034353ea7d548
#
_entry.id   9a53beab975ebeff897034353ea7d548
#
_cell.length_a   1.000
_cell.length_b   1.000
_cell.length_c   1.000
_cell.angle_alpha   90.00
_cell.angle_beta   90.00
_cell.angle_gamma   90.00
#
_symmetry.space_group_name_H-M   'P 1'
#
loop_
_entity.id
_entity.type
_entity.pdbx_description
1 polymer ?
#
loop_
_entity_poly.entity_id
_entity_poly.type
_entity_poly.pdbx_seq_one_letter_code
_entity_poly.pdbx_strand_id
1 'polypeptide(L)'
;MAYKLQLEKNFIKHYKKLSTTERDMVDGKLRILSQDPWHPSLRTKRIQGTGEFEVSVNMDIRMAITFEGNRLIIMLDVDHHDKLLKRRSGR
;
A
#
# COMPACT_ATOMS: atom_id res chain seq x y z
N MET A 1 -14.50 1.37 12.31
CA MET A 1 -13.41 1.65 13.27
C MET A 1 -12.11 1.78 12.54
N ALA A 2 -11.27 2.70 12.99
CA ALA A 2 -10.04 3.02 12.26
C ALA A 2 -8.91 2.02 12.56
N TYR A 3 -8.09 1.78 11.56
CA TYR A 3 -6.85 1.03 11.69
C TYR A 3 -5.70 1.99 11.87
N LYS A 4 -4.71 1.57 12.63
CA LYS A 4 -3.46 2.30 12.75
C LYS A 4 -2.58 1.95 11.56
N LEU A 5 -1.92 2.94 10.96
CA LEU A 5 -1.00 2.71 9.86
C LEU A 5 0.42 2.94 10.36
N GLN A 6 1.29 1.97 10.12
CA GLN A 6 2.71 2.09 10.45
C GLN A 6 3.51 2.12 9.16
N LEU A 7 4.29 3.17 8.97
CA LEU A 7 5.05 3.35 7.73
C LEU A 7 6.46 2.79 7.89
N GLU A 8 6.83 1.85 7.04
CA GLU A 8 8.17 1.27 7.02
C GLU A 8 9.13 2.16 6.23
N LYS A 9 10.43 1.94 6.42
CA LYS A 9 11.46 2.75 5.77
C LYS A 9 11.32 2.77 4.25
N ASN A 10 11.07 1.61 3.64
CA ASN A 10 10.93 1.53 2.19
C ASN A 10 9.73 2.32 1.69
N PHE A 11 8.62 2.27 2.44
CA PHE A 11 7.45 3.05 2.07
C PHE A 11 7.79 4.55 2.05
N ILE A 12 8.40 5.03 3.14
CA ILE A 12 8.75 6.44 3.26
C ILE A 12 9.73 6.87 2.16
N LYS A 13 10.74 6.04 1.92
CA LYS A 13 11.77 6.32 0.90
C LYS A 13 11.14 6.47 -0.48
N HIS A 14 10.30 5.55 -0.88
CA HIS A 14 9.71 5.56 -2.21
C HIS A 14 8.59 6.59 -2.33
N TYR A 15 7.84 6.81 -1.26
CA TYR A 15 6.83 7.86 -1.22
C TYR A 15 7.45 9.22 -1.54
N LYS A 16 8.61 9.51 -0.96
CA LYS A 16 9.29 10.79 -1.18
C LYS A 16 9.72 11.00 -2.63
N LYS A 17 9.88 9.92 -3.38
CA LYS A 17 10.27 10.00 -4.80
C LYS A 17 9.09 10.24 -5.74
N LEU A 18 7.88 10.12 -5.25
CA LEU A 18 6.68 10.35 -6.05
C LEU A 18 6.48 11.85 -6.29
N SER A 19 5.80 12.18 -7.37
CA SER A 19 5.43 13.58 -7.63
C SER A 19 4.40 14.05 -6.60
N THR A 20 4.20 15.37 -6.53
CA THR A 20 3.21 15.94 -5.63
C THR A 20 1.82 15.37 -5.90
N THR A 21 1.43 15.29 -7.16
CA THR A 21 0.14 14.73 -7.56
C THR A 21 0.01 13.28 -7.11
N GLU A 22 1.06 12.49 -7.32
CA GLU A 22 1.06 11.08 -6.92
C GLU A 22 0.96 10.93 -5.41
N ARG A 23 1.70 11.74 -4.66
CA ARG A 23 1.61 11.72 -3.21
C ARG A 23 0.22 12.07 -2.70
N ASP A 24 -0.42 13.04 -3.34
CA ASP A 24 -1.79 13.41 -2.97
C ASP A 24 -2.75 12.24 -3.18
N MET A 25 -2.58 11.49 -4.26
CA MET A 25 -3.39 10.30 -4.50
C MET A 25 -3.13 9.23 -3.45
N VAL A 26 -1.86 9.00 -3.10
CA VAL A 26 -1.50 8.06 -2.04
C VAL A 26 -2.16 8.47 -0.73
N ASP A 27 -2.06 9.76 -0.37
CA ASP A 27 -2.64 10.27 0.86
C ASP A 27 -4.14 10.01 0.94
N GLY A 28 -4.84 10.22 -0.17
CA GLY A 28 -6.27 9.94 -0.25
C GLY A 28 -6.59 8.48 0.00
N LYS A 29 -5.80 7.58 -0.60
CA LYS A 29 -6.01 6.15 -0.40
C LYS A 29 -5.64 5.69 1.00
N LEU A 30 -4.63 6.32 1.62
CA LEU A 30 -4.29 6.01 3.01
C LEU A 30 -5.46 6.31 3.95
N ARG A 31 -6.19 7.39 3.70
CA ARG A 31 -7.36 7.73 4.50
C ARG A 31 -8.44 6.65 4.38
N ILE A 32 -8.70 6.20 3.15
CA ILE A 32 -9.68 5.13 2.94
C ILE A 32 -9.21 3.84 3.60
N LEU A 33 -7.94 3.49 3.41
CA LEU A 33 -7.35 2.28 3.95
C LEU A 33 -7.49 2.22 5.47
N SER A 34 -7.26 3.34 6.15
CA SER A 34 -7.35 3.38 7.60
C SER A 34 -8.78 3.16 8.11
N GLN A 35 -9.78 3.46 7.29
CA GLN A 35 -11.18 3.27 7.67
C GLN A 35 -11.71 1.91 7.26
N ASP A 36 -11.33 1.45 6.06
CA ASP A 36 -11.83 0.20 5.51
C ASP A 36 -10.82 -0.38 4.52
N PRO A 37 -9.94 -1.27 4.97
CA PRO A 37 -8.91 -1.85 4.09
C PRO A 37 -9.47 -2.63 2.91
N TRP A 38 -10.72 -3.02 2.98
CA TRP A 38 -11.37 -3.81 1.92
C TRP A 38 -12.33 -2.99 1.07
N HIS A 39 -12.25 -1.66 1.19
CA HIS A 39 -13.06 -0.77 0.36
C HIS A 39 -12.82 -1.07 -1.12
N PRO A 40 -13.88 -1.16 -1.95
CA PRO A 40 -13.72 -1.55 -3.36
C PRO A 40 -12.74 -0.69 -4.15
N SER A 41 -12.64 0.61 -3.84
CA SER A 41 -11.73 1.50 -4.58
C SER A 41 -10.26 1.15 -4.39
N LEU A 42 -9.92 0.39 -3.36
CA LEU A 42 -8.54 0.01 -3.06
C LEU A 42 -8.10 -1.22 -3.83
N ARG A 43 -9.04 -2.05 -4.27
CA ARG A 43 -8.76 -3.31 -4.96
C ARG A 43 -7.73 -4.15 -4.22
N THR A 44 -7.87 -4.22 -2.90
CA THR A 44 -6.95 -4.96 -2.05
C THR A 44 -6.95 -6.43 -2.42
N LYS A 45 -5.77 -6.97 -2.71
CA LYS A 45 -5.63 -8.39 -3.07
C LYS A 45 -4.28 -8.91 -2.62
N ARG A 46 -4.21 -10.20 -2.37
CA ARG A 46 -2.97 -10.84 -1.94
C ARG A 46 -1.92 -10.80 -3.05
N ILE A 47 -0.67 -10.52 -2.67
CA ILE A 47 0.46 -10.68 -3.57
C ILE A 47 0.84 -12.14 -3.53
N GLN A 48 0.75 -12.81 -4.68
CA GLN A 48 0.93 -14.24 -4.78
C GLN A 48 2.30 -14.67 -4.26
N GLY A 49 2.31 -15.74 -3.45
CA GLY A 49 3.54 -16.28 -2.89
C GLY A 49 4.03 -15.57 -1.65
N THR A 50 3.23 -14.66 -1.10
CA THR A 50 3.62 -13.87 0.10
C THR A 50 2.46 -13.78 1.07
N GLY A 51 2.74 -13.23 2.26
CA GLY A 51 1.70 -12.85 3.20
C GLY A 51 1.30 -11.40 3.08
N GLU A 52 1.69 -10.75 1.99
CA GLU A 52 1.46 -9.33 1.76
C GLU A 52 0.27 -9.11 0.83
N PHE A 53 -0.26 -7.88 0.86
CA PHE A 53 -1.37 -7.49 0.00
C PHE A 53 -0.98 -6.27 -0.81
N GLU A 54 -1.55 -6.18 -2.01
CA GLU A 54 -1.39 -5.05 -2.91
C GLU A 54 -2.64 -4.18 -2.82
N VAL A 55 -2.44 -2.87 -2.73
CA VAL A 55 -3.52 -1.88 -2.72
C VAL A 55 -3.30 -0.91 -3.87
N SER A 56 -4.34 -0.68 -4.67
CA SER A 56 -4.26 0.23 -5.81
C SER A 56 -4.38 1.68 -5.35
N VAL A 57 -3.45 2.51 -5.81
CA VAL A 57 -3.59 3.96 -5.70
C VAL A 57 -4.24 4.51 -6.96
N ASN A 58 -3.69 4.11 -8.10
CA ASN A 58 -4.27 4.35 -9.42
C ASN A 58 -3.87 3.18 -10.32
N MET A 59 -3.97 3.32 -11.64
CA MET A 59 -3.65 2.22 -12.54
C MET A 59 -2.16 1.84 -12.49
N ASP A 60 -1.31 2.77 -12.14
CA ASP A 60 0.14 2.59 -12.16
C ASP A 60 0.75 2.38 -10.78
N ILE A 61 0.28 3.12 -9.77
CA ILE A 61 0.89 3.10 -8.44
C ILE A 61 0.15 2.16 -7.52
N ARG A 62 0.92 1.34 -6.81
CA ARG A 62 0.40 0.36 -5.84
C ARG A 62 1.14 0.49 -4.53
N MET A 63 0.48 0.06 -3.47
CA MET A 63 1.10 -0.04 -2.15
C MET A 63 1.14 -1.50 -1.74
N ALA A 64 2.21 -1.90 -1.05
CA ALA A 64 2.30 -3.22 -0.45
C ALA A 64 2.07 -3.07 1.04
N ILE A 65 1.19 -3.89 1.59
CA ILE A 65 0.82 -3.82 3.01
C ILE A 65 0.78 -5.21 3.60
N THR A 66 0.82 -5.28 4.93
CA THR A 66 0.46 -6.49 5.65
C THR A 66 -0.33 -6.09 6.90
N PHE A 67 -1.07 -7.04 7.44
CA PHE A 67 -1.88 -6.81 8.63
C PHE A 67 -1.18 -7.43 9.84
N GLU A 68 -1.27 -6.74 10.97
CA GLU A 68 -0.72 -7.26 12.20
C GLU A 68 -1.72 -7.03 13.32
N GLY A 69 -2.13 -8.11 13.98
CA GLY A 69 -3.17 -8.02 14.97
C GLY A 69 -4.50 -7.59 14.35
N ASN A 70 -5.34 -6.94 15.15
CA ASN A 70 -6.69 -6.60 14.72
C ASN A 70 -6.81 -5.25 14.05
N ARG A 71 -5.90 -4.32 14.34
CA ARG A 71 -6.10 -2.92 13.96
C ARG A 71 -4.85 -2.25 13.44
N LEU A 72 -3.81 -3.00 13.12
CA LEU A 72 -2.56 -2.43 12.63
C LEU A 72 -2.32 -2.86 11.20
N ILE A 73 -2.06 -1.89 10.33
CA ILE A 73 -1.66 -2.13 8.95
C ILE A 73 -0.24 -1.60 8.80
N ILE A 74 0.66 -2.47 8.35
CA ILE A 74 2.05 -2.10 8.09
C ILE A 74 2.15 -1.70 6.62
N MET A 75 2.54 -0.46 6.37
CA MET A 75 2.76 0.06 5.02
C MET A 75 4.19 -0.29 4.63
N LEU A 76 4.35 -1.34 3.84
CA LEU A 76 5.67 -1.90 3.51
C LEU A 76 6.38 -1.14 2.40
N ASP A 77 5.63 -0.72 1.39
CA ASP A 77 6.23 -0.14 0.20
C ASP A 77 5.18 0.58 -0.63
N VAL A 78 5.64 1.48 -1.50
CA VAL A 78 4.80 2.12 -2.51
C VAL A 78 5.66 2.41 -3.73
N ASP A 79 5.18 2.05 -4.91
CA ASP A 79 5.91 2.33 -6.14
C ASP A 79 5.00 2.06 -7.34
N HIS A 80 5.54 2.29 -8.52
CA HIS A 80 4.90 1.89 -9.76
C HIS A 80 4.75 0.38 -9.79
N HIS A 81 3.66 -0.08 -10.39
CA HIS A 81 3.21 -1.48 -10.34
C HIS A 81 4.33 -2.48 -10.66
N ASP A 82 5.01 -2.28 -11.77
CA ASP A 82 6.03 -3.23 -12.20
C ASP A 82 7.20 -3.31 -11.22
N LYS A 83 7.64 -2.17 -10.72
CA LYS A 83 8.75 -2.10 -9.78
C LYS A 83 8.38 -2.74 -8.45
N LEU A 84 7.17 -2.46 -7.98
CA LEU A 84 6.69 -3.00 -6.72
C LEU A 84 6.63 -4.52 -6.76
N LEU A 85 6.01 -5.07 -7.80
CA LEU A 85 5.86 -6.52 -7.91
C LEU A 85 7.20 -7.23 -8.08
N LYS A 86 8.15 -6.60 -8.77
CA LYS A 86 9.50 -7.16 -8.88
C LYS A 86 10.14 -7.35 -7.51
N ARG A 87 9.97 -6.36 -6.63
CA ARG A 87 10.59 -6.44 -5.30
C ARG A 87 9.84 -7.34 -4.34
N ARG A 88 8.51 -7.43 -4.48
CA ARG A 88 7.67 -8.01 -3.44
C ARG A 88 6.97 -9.30 -3.84
N SER A 89 7.12 -9.76 -5.07
CA SER A 89 6.50 -11.02 -5.45
C SER A 89 7.24 -12.18 -4.78
N GLY A 90 6.56 -13.29 -4.58
CA GLY A 90 7.14 -14.48 -3.94
C GLY A 90 8.01 -15.32 -4.85
N ARG A 91 8.44 -14.78 -5.97
CA ARG A 91 9.26 -15.51 -6.92
C ARG A 91 10.72 -15.16 -6.84
#